data_a8f52e72fe2259d1bb7e7fbc4a54ae9e
#
_entry.id   a8f52e72fe2259d1bb7e7fbc4a54ae9e
#
_cell.length_a   1.000
_cell.length_b   1.000
_cell.length_c   1.000
_cell.angle_alpha   90.00
_cell.angle_beta   90.00
_cell.angle_gamma   90.00
#
_symmetry.space_group_name_H-M   'P 1'
#
loop_
_entity.id
_entity.type
_entity.pdbx_description
1 polymer ?
#
loop_
_entity_poly.entity_id
_entity_poly.type
_entity_poly.pdbx_seq_one_letter_code
_entity_poly.pdbx_strand_id
1 'polypeptide(L)'
;MINGGFGFTKLHTINRRAFIIGVAKIIVFSGIVARLFSLQITENKKYLTLSDKNRLREWRLPPVRGEFLDFFGNTIAGNLKVYQLHVVPEQVEDFKYLMLRLKDILELNNREFSKLIRKKNNQKAWETLIISENLTWEQFTKINYFLHDLVGAKPVLSVSRDYPFKDNYTHVLGYVSEASEKDILNNETIKNSHVPGLKVGKTGLEKTFENDLIGTNGVQRYEVNAYGKRINQIDYLEGTKGKTIKLTIDTEVQKLCNELLGDRAGSVSVMDIYTGEMIAMHSSPSFDPNLFIFGISIDEWQLIKNNPLKPLTNKTLSGLYSPGSTIKPIVALSALENDVISPNFKVRCHGKIEMYGQTYHCWKKKGHGVVNLR
;
A
#
# COMPACT_ATOMS: atom_id res chain seq x y z
N MET A 1 -27.36 -104.37 -5.70
CA MET A 1 -28.23 -103.55 -6.52
C MET A 1 -28.44 -102.23 -5.80
N ILE A 2 -27.80 -101.20 -6.26
CA ILE A 2 -27.85 -99.83 -5.66
C ILE A 2 -28.40 -98.92 -6.72
N ASN A 3 -29.63 -98.50 -6.59
CA ASN A 3 -30.29 -97.48 -7.39
C ASN A 3 -29.97 -96.09 -6.82
N GLY A 4 -29.06 -95.35 -7.45
CA GLY A 4 -28.84 -93.98 -7.14
C GLY A 4 -29.75 -93.05 -7.97
N GLY A 5 -30.79 -92.52 -7.36
CA GLY A 5 -31.65 -91.54 -7.98
C GLY A 5 -31.03 -90.18 -7.92
N PHE A 6 -30.71 -89.64 -9.12
CA PHE A 6 -30.34 -88.19 -9.29
C PHE A 6 -31.58 -87.33 -9.01
N GLY A 7 -31.54 -86.62 -7.87
CA GLY A 7 -32.55 -85.63 -7.53
C GLY A 7 -32.38 -84.41 -8.45
N PHE A 8 -33.29 -84.14 -9.34
CA PHE A 8 -33.40 -82.88 -10.06
C PHE A 8 -33.71 -81.78 -9.05
N THR A 9 -32.79 -80.89 -8.84
CA THR A 9 -33.03 -79.66 -8.10
C THR A 9 -34.15 -78.85 -8.74
N LYS A 10 -35.22 -78.64 -7.98
CA LYS A 10 -36.34 -77.77 -8.35
C LYS A 10 -35.82 -76.41 -8.75
N LEU A 11 -35.90 -76.05 -10.02
CA LEU A 11 -35.82 -74.68 -10.49
C LEU A 11 -36.87 -73.85 -9.72
N HIS A 12 -36.41 -72.98 -8.86
CA HIS A 12 -37.27 -72.00 -8.19
C HIS A 12 -37.97 -71.15 -9.24
N THR A 13 -39.26 -71.41 -9.49
CA THR A 13 -40.13 -70.54 -10.30
C THR A 13 -40.16 -69.18 -9.62
N ILE A 14 -39.52 -68.19 -10.28
CA ILE A 14 -39.50 -66.80 -9.81
C ILE A 14 -40.96 -66.29 -9.85
N ASN A 15 -41.54 -66.01 -8.68
CA ASN A 15 -42.89 -65.45 -8.59
C ASN A 15 -42.92 -64.08 -9.32
N ARG A 16 -44.02 -63.80 -10.07
CA ARG A 16 -44.21 -62.51 -10.74
C ARG A 16 -43.85 -61.30 -9.89
N ARG A 17 -44.10 -61.34 -8.59
CA ARG A 17 -43.73 -60.29 -7.62
C ARG A 17 -42.22 -60.19 -7.46
N ALA A 18 -41.52 -61.31 -7.34
CA ALA A 18 -40.04 -61.32 -7.23
C ALA A 18 -39.40 -60.84 -8.52
N PHE A 19 -39.96 -61.13 -9.67
CA PHE A 19 -39.48 -60.63 -10.98
C PHE A 19 -39.66 -59.10 -11.08
N ILE A 20 -40.83 -58.55 -10.72
CA ILE A 20 -41.09 -57.10 -10.72
C ILE A 20 -40.13 -56.36 -9.78
N ILE A 21 -39.92 -56.87 -8.54
CA ILE A 21 -38.98 -56.30 -7.57
C ILE A 21 -37.53 -56.38 -8.15
N GLY A 22 -37.17 -57.50 -8.79
CA GLY A 22 -35.84 -57.64 -9.40
C GLY A 22 -35.60 -56.60 -10.53
N VAL A 23 -36.57 -56.44 -11.39
CA VAL A 23 -36.51 -55.43 -12.49
C VAL A 23 -36.45 -54.02 -11.90
N ALA A 24 -37.26 -53.70 -10.90
CA ALA A 24 -37.22 -52.38 -10.26
C ALA A 24 -35.85 -52.11 -9.63
N LYS A 25 -35.23 -53.10 -8.95
CA LYS A 25 -33.87 -52.97 -8.40
C LYS A 25 -32.84 -52.74 -9.47
N ILE A 26 -32.92 -53.47 -10.62
CA ILE A 26 -31.99 -53.28 -11.75
C ILE A 26 -32.12 -51.90 -12.35
N ILE A 27 -33.34 -51.37 -12.50
CA ILE A 27 -33.55 -50.00 -13.03
C ILE A 27 -32.94 -48.96 -12.09
N VAL A 28 -33.21 -49.08 -10.77
CA VAL A 28 -32.63 -48.15 -9.75
C VAL A 28 -31.10 -48.24 -9.75
N PHE A 29 -30.56 -49.47 -9.76
CA PHE A 29 -29.10 -49.67 -9.78
C PHE A 29 -28.46 -49.12 -11.07
N SER A 30 -29.08 -49.35 -12.21
CA SER A 30 -28.60 -48.80 -13.50
C SER A 30 -28.64 -47.27 -13.51
N GLY A 31 -29.67 -46.66 -12.90
CA GLY A 31 -29.74 -45.21 -12.74
C GLY A 31 -28.62 -44.66 -11.84
N ILE A 32 -28.30 -45.36 -10.76
CA ILE A 32 -27.18 -44.99 -9.87
C ILE A 32 -25.86 -45.12 -10.60
N VAL A 33 -25.61 -46.23 -11.32
CA VAL A 33 -24.39 -46.44 -12.12
C VAL A 33 -24.26 -45.40 -13.19
N ALA A 34 -25.30 -45.08 -13.94
CA ALA A 34 -25.30 -44.03 -14.97
C ALA A 34 -25.01 -42.68 -14.34
N ARG A 35 -25.57 -42.37 -13.17
CA ARG A 35 -25.25 -41.11 -12.46
C ARG A 35 -23.82 -41.06 -11.96
N LEU A 36 -23.30 -42.15 -11.41
CA LEU A 36 -21.90 -42.24 -11.00
C LEU A 36 -20.96 -42.08 -12.19
N PHE A 37 -21.26 -42.73 -13.33
CA PHE A 37 -20.50 -42.54 -14.57
C PHE A 37 -20.49 -41.08 -15.02
N SER A 38 -21.64 -40.42 -15.04
CA SER A 38 -21.76 -39.00 -15.37
C SER A 38 -20.88 -38.14 -14.43
N LEU A 39 -20.96 -38.34 -13.12
CA LEU A 39 -20.19 -37.57 -12.14
C LEU A 39 -18.69 -37.84 -12.21
N GLN A 40 -18.27 -39.10 -12.39
CA GLN A 40 -16.87 -39.49 -12.32
C GLN A 40 -16.12 -39.36 -13.67
N ILE A 41 -16.81 -39.43 -14.80
CA ILE A 41 -16.18 -39.42 -16.12
C ILE A 41 -16.59 -38.17 -16.90
N THR A 42 -17.88 -37.95 -17.12
CA THR A 42 -18.34 -36.84 -17.98
C THR A 42 -18.16 -35.48 -17.37
N GLU A 43 -18.48 -35.34 -16.06
CA GLU A 43 -18.41 -34.08 -15.32
C GLU A 43 -17.21 -34.02 -14.39
N ASN A 44 -16.25 -34.97 -14.48
CA ASN A 44 -15.11 -35.09 -13.58
C ASN A 44 -14.35 -33.77 -13.43
N LYS A 45 -13.96 -33.09 -14.54
CA LYS A 45 -13.22 -31.83 -14.51
C LYS A 45 -13.96 -30.75 -13.72
N LYS A 46 -15.27 -30.67 -13.85
CA LYS A 46 -16.10 -29.70 -13.13
C LYS A 46 -16.08 -29.96 -11.61
N TYR A 47 -16.29 -31.21 -11.21
CA TYR A 47 -16.33 -31.56 -9.79
C TYR A 47 -14.95 -31.55 -9.13
N LEU A 48 -13.87 -31.88 -9.86
CA LEU A 48 -12.50 -31.70 -9.44
C LEU A 48 -12.24 -30.20 -9.17
N THR A 49 -12.57 -29.31 -10.11
CA THR A 49 -12.40 -27.88 -9.94
C THR A 49 -13.19 -27.32 -8.75
N LEU A 50 -14.39 -27.81 -8.52
CA LEU A 50 -15.20 -27.42 -7.36
C LEU A 50 -14.62 -27.96 -6.03
N SER A 51 -14.13 -29.20 -6.04
CA SER A 51 -13.44 -29.80 -4.89
C SER A 51 -12.17 -29.03 -4.56
N ASP A 52 -11.36 -28.71 -5.57
CA ASP A 52 -10.13 -27.95 -5.38
C ASP A 52 -10.41 -26.53 -4.88
N LYS A 53 -11.42 -25.85 -5.41
CA LYS A 53 -11.86 -24.53 -4.90
C LYS A 53 -12.28 -24.56 -3.42
N ASN A 54 -12.87 -25.66 -2.96
CA ASN A 54 -13.28 -25.81 -1.57
C ASN A 54 -12.11 -26.22 -0.65
N ARG A 55 -11.16 -26.99 -1.19
CA ARG A 55 -10.01 -27.54 -0.46
C ARG A 55 -8.83 -26.57 -0.44
N LEU A 56 -8.63 -25.80 -1.52
CA LEU A 56 -7.49 -24.89 -1.69
C LEU A 56 -7.87 -23.47 -1.30
N ARG A 57 -7.05 -22.84 -0.46
CA ARG A 57 -7.12 -21.42 -0.14
C ARG A 57 -5.85 -20.74 -0.59
N GLU A 58 -6.01 -19.65 -1.31
CA GLU A 58 -4.91 -18.78 -1.69
C GLU A 58 -4.73 -17.70 -0.63
N TRP A 59 -3.50 -17.56 -0.18
CA TRP A 59 -3.08 -16.49 0.72
C TRP A 59 -2.12 -15.60 -0.05
N ARG A 60 -2.54 -14.37 -0.29
CA ARG A 60 -1.71 -13.38 -0.94
C ARG A 60 -0.80 -12.72 0.10
N LEU A 61 0.49 -12.64 -0.25
CA LEU A 61 1.49 -11.93 0.53
C LEU A 61 1.69 -10.55 -0.08
N PRO A 62 1.81 -9.50 0.76
CA PRO A 62 2.07 -8.16 0.24
C PRO A 62 3.39 -8.14 -0.56
N PRO A 63 3.44 -7.40 -1.66
CA PRO A 63 4.65 -7.25 -2.44
C PRO A 63 5.68 -6.43 -1.67
N VAL A 64 6.95 -6.64 -1.95
CA VAL A 64 8.02 -5.78 -1.45
C VAL A 64 8.07 -4.53 -2.32
N ARG A 65 7.85 -3.37 -1.72
CA ARG A 65 7.83 -2.08 -2.41
C ARG A 65 9.20 -1.73 -2.96
N GLY A 66 9.28 -1.13 -4.15
CA GLY A 66 10.50 -0.61 -4.75
C GLY A 66 11.15 0.48 -3.89
N GLU A 67 12.44 0.66 -4.03
CA GLU A 67 13.22 1.64 -3.26
C GLU A 67 13.45 2.94 -4.04
N PHE A 68 13.63 4.04 -3.32
CA PHE A 68 14.19 5.25 -3.88
C PHE A 68 15.65 5.39 -3.47
N LEU A 69 16.50 5.70 -4.43
CA LEU A 69 17.92 5.98 -4.23
C LEU A 69 18.23 7.43 -4.58
N ASP A 70 19.19 8.03 -3.91
CA ASP A 70 19.73 9.33 -4.28
C ASP A 70 20.65 9.23 -5.51
N PHE A 71 21.27 10.35 -5.88
CA PHE A 71 22.20 10.41 -7.00
C PHE A 71 23.40 9.46 -6.84
N PHE A 72 23.87 9.22 -5.63
CA PHE A 72 25.01 8.35 -5.34
C PHE A 72 24.63 6.89 -5.08
N GLY A 73 23.33 6.57 -5.06
CA GLY A 73 22.85 5.22 -4.83
C GLY A 73 22.55 4.92 -3.36
N ASN A 74 22.54 5.92 -2.48
CA ASN A 74 22.12 5.75 -1.09
C ASN A 74 20.59 5.61 -1.01
N THR A 75 20.11 4.69 -0.19
CA THR A 75 18.66 4.47 -0.01
C THR A 75 18.04 5.62 0.77
N ILE A 76 17.13 6.36 0.12
CA ILE A 76 16.36 7.47 0.72
C ILE A 76 14.94 7.09 1.12
N ALA A 77 14.40 6.03 0.50
CA ALA A 77 13.22 5.34 0.99
C ALA A 77 13.37 3.84 0.69
N GLY A 78 13.39 3.06 1.74
CA GLY A 78 13.66 1.63 1.70
C GLY A 78 12.57 0.81 2.37
N ASN A 79 12.94 -0.40 2.77
CA ASN A 79 12.06 -1.32 3.45
C ASN A 79 12.76 -1.88 4.69
N LEU A 80 12.07 -1.85 5.83
CA LEU A 80 12.54 -2.35 7.11
C LEU A 80 11.74 -3.60 7.52
N LYS A 81 12.40 -4.57 8.11
CA LYS A 81 11.75 -5.74 8.72
C LYS A 81 11.06 -5.33 10.01
N VAL A 82 9.77 -5.65 10.12
CA VAL A 82 8.94 -5.33 11.29
C VAL A 82 8.24 -6.59 11.78
N TYR A 83 7.98 -6.63 13.09
CA TYR A 83 7.20 -7.70 13.69
C TYR A 83 5.73 -7.30 13.72
N GLN A 84 4.87 -8.17 13.20
CA GLN A 84 3.43 -7.95 13.15
C GLN A 84 2.71 -9.05 13.93
N LEU A 85 1.52 -8.75 14.44
CA LEU A 85 0.63 -9.73 15.03
C LEU A 85 -0.62 -9.87 14.17
N HIS A 86 -0.81 -11.05 13.64
CA HIS A 86 -1.95 -11.42 12.81
C HIS A 86 -2.89 -12.36 13.55
N VAL A 87 -4.20 -12.22 13.36
CA VAL A 87 -5.21 -13.14 13.86
C VAL A 87 -6.19 -13.44 12.73
N VAL A 88 -6.54 -14.72 12.56
CA VAL A 88 -7.63 -15.12 11.67
C VAL A 88 -8.83 -15.44 12.55
N PRO A 89 -9.89 -14.62 12.58
CA PRO A 89 -11.00 -14.76 13.53
C PRO A 89 -11.68 -16.13 13.50
N GLU A 90 -11.79 -16.76 12.33
CA GLU A 90 -12.38 -18.10 12.15
C GLU A 90 -11.59 -19.21 12.87
N GLN A 91 -10.30 -18.98 13.17
CA GLN A 91 -9.43 -19.97 13.82
C GLN A 91 -9.40 -19.82 15.35
N VAL A 92 -10.15 -18.87 15.89
CA VAL A 92 -10.17 -18.50 17.31
C VAL A 92 -11.51 -18.93 17.90
N GLU A 93 -11.51 -19.82 18.91
CA GLU A 93 -12.72 -20.30 19.58
C GLU A 93 -13.38 -19.17 20.39
N ASP A 94 -12.60 -18.48 21.23
CA ASP A 94 -13.06 -17.31 21.98
C ASP A 94 -12.25 -16.05 21.62
N PHE A 95 -12.76 -15.38 20.59
CA PHE A 95 -12.13 -14.13 20.10
C PHE A 95 -12.12 -13.03 21.16
N LYS A 96 -13.12 -12.96 22.03
CA LYS A 96 -13.19 -11.94 23.07
C LYS A 96 -12.11 -12.14 24.13
N TYR A 97 -11.93 -13.38 24.56
CA TYR A 97 -10.87 -13.75 25.50
C TYR A 97 -9.47 -13.44 24.92
N LEU A 98 -9.21 -13.88 23.67
CA LEU A 98 -7.95 -13.58 22.99
C LEU A 98 -7.66 -12.08 22.95
N MET A 99 -8.65 -11.28 22.57
CA MET A 99 -8.49 -9.82 22.47
C MET A 99 -8.24 -9.15 23.81
N LEU A 100 -8.84 -9.65 24.90
CA LEU A 100 -8.56 -9.13 26.25
C LEU A 100 -7.12 -9.44 26.67
N ARG A 101 -6.64 -10.67 26.43
CA ARG A 101 -5.24 -11.05 26.70
C ARG A 101 -4.25 -10.21 25.87
N LEU A 102 -4.55 -10.02 24.58
CA LEU A 102 -3.71 -9.19 23.71
C LEU A 102 -3.73 -7.72 24.11
N LYS A 103 -4.86 -7.21 24.62
CA LYS A 103 -4.94 -5.84 25.14
C LYS A 103 -3.95 -5.61 26.27
N ASP A 104 -3.84 -6.56 27.19
CA ASP A 104 -2.93 -6.48 28.34
C ASP A 104 -1.45 -6.61 27.91
N ILE A 105 -1.14 -7.55 27.01
CA ILE A 105 0.24 -7.76 26.52
C ILE A 105 0.76 -6.59 25.67
N LEU A 106 -0.10 -6.02 24.83
CA LEU A 106 0.22 -4.92 23.92
C LEU A 106 -0.04 -3.53 24.51
N GLU A 107 -0.59 -3.47 25.72
CA GLU A 107 -0.96 -2.22 26.42
C GLU A 107 -1.92 -1.35 25.60
N LEU A 108 -2.86 -1.99 24.87
CA LEU A 108 -3.79 -1.28 24.00
C LEU A 108 -4.75 -0.40 24.80
N ASN A 109 -4.86 0.85 24.40
CA ASN A 109 -5.87 1.74 24.96
C ASN A 109 -7.30 1.35 24.51
N ASN A 110 -8.33 1.85 25.20
CA ASN A 110 -9.73 1.50 24.89
C ASN A 110 -10.18 1.89 23.48
N ARG A 111 -9.59 2.94 22.90
CA ARG A 111 -9.89 3.42 21.55
C ARG A 111 -9.33 2.47 20.50
N GLU A 112 -8.08 2.06 20.64
CA GLU A 112 -7.41 1.08 19.77
C GLU A 112 -8.14 -0.26 19.82
N PHE A 113 -8.43 -0.74 21.02
CA PHE A 113 -9.21 -1.96 21.22
C PHE A 113 -10.57 -1.89 20.49
N SER A 114 -11.32 -0.81 20.67
CA SER A 114 -12.61 -0.61 19.99
C SER A 114 -12.48 -0.55 18.47
N LYS A 115 -11.39 0.06 17.95
CA LYS A 115 -11.08 0.11 16.51
C LYS A 115 -10.85 -1.29 15.95
N LEU A 116 -10.10 -2.13 16.66
CA LEU A 116 -9.84 -3.53 16.25
C LEU A 116 -11.13 -4.37 16.24
N ILE A 117 -11.99 -4.22 17.25
CA ILE A 117 -13.29 -4.89 17.27
C ILE A 117 -14.18 -4.47 16.10
N ARG A 118 -14.22 -3.17 15.76
CA ARG A 118 -14.95 -2.69 14.57
C ARG A 118 -14.35 -3.26 13.28
N LYS A 119 -13.03 -3.27 13.15
CA LYS A 119 -12.34 -3.81 11.96
C LYS A 119 -12.70 -5.29 11.78
N LYS A 120 -12.68 -6.10 12.85
CA LYS A 120 -13.12 -7.49 12.84
C LYS A 120 -14.57 -7.66 12.38
N ASN A 121 -15.49 -6.80 12.83
CA ASN A 121 -16.90 -6.91 12.48
C ASN A 121 -17.20 -6.55 11.02
N ASN A 122 -16.35 -5.74 10.39
CA ASN A 122 -16.45 -5.30 8.99
C ASN A 122 -15.68 -6.20 8.01
N GLN A 123 -14.89 -7.15 8.51
CA GLN A 123 -14.12 -8.10 7.71
C GLN A 123 -14.78 -9.47 7.75
N LYS A 124 -14.49 -10.28 6.72
CA LYS A 124 -14.93 -11.67 6.69
C LYS A 124 -14.12 -12.48 7.70
N ALA A 125 -14.75 -13.51 8.29
CA ALA A 125 -14.15 -14.28 9.38
C ALA A 125 -12.83 -14.98 9.01
N TRP A 126 -12.64 -15.31 7.74
CA TRP A 126 -11.41 -15.95 7.23
C TRP A 126 -10.31 -14.96 6.84
N GLU A 127 -10.62 -13.66 6.77
CA GLU A 127 -9.62 -12.63 6.47
C GLU A 127 -8.72 -12.39 7.67
N THR A 128 -7.45 -12.13 7.40
CA THR A 128 -6.47 -11.83 8.44
C THR A 128 -6.76 -10.45 9.03
N LEU A 129 -6.98 -10.41 10.32
CA LEU A 129 -7.00 -9.18 11.09
C LEU A 129 -5.58 -8.90 11.60
N ILE A 130 -5.01 -7.77 11.20
CA ILE A 130 -3.74 -7.29 11.73
C ILE A 130 -4.04 -6.57 13.04
N ILE A 131 -3.56 -7.13 14.15
CA ILE A 131 -3.74 -6.56 15.51
C ILE A 131 -2.73 -5.45 15.75
N SER A 132 -1.46 -5.69 15.39
CA SER A 132 -0.38 -4.70 15.44
C SER A 132 0.50 -4.84 14.20
N GLU A 133 0.82 -3.73 13.58
CA GLU A 133 1.68 -3.68 12.38
C GLU A 133 3.15 -3.46 12.74
N ASN A 134 3.45 -3.03 13.96
CA ASN A 134 4.81 -2.75 14.43
C ASN A 134 4.93 -3.10 15.90
N LEU A 135 5.29 -4.35 16.20
CA LEU A 135 5.59 -4.80 17.55
C LEU A 135 7.01 -4.43 17.91
N THR A 136 7.21 -3.99 19.14
CA THR A 136 8.56 -3.93 19.71
C THR A 136 9.11 -5.34 19.90
N TRP A 137 10.43 -5.47 19.98
CA TRP A 137 11.08 -6.76 20.26
C TRP A 137 10.56 -7.39 21.57
N GLU A 138 10.34 -6.57 22.58
CA GLU A 138 9.79 -7.00 23.86
C GLU A 138 8.37 -7.57 23.74
N GLN A 139 7.49 -6.83 23.04
CA GLN A 139 6.11 -7.30 22.76
C GLN A 139 6.12 -8.60 21.95
N PHE A 140 6.96 -8.67 20.91
CA PHE A 140 7.10 -9.86 20.09
C PHE A 140 7.56 -11.07 20.93
N THR A 141 8.53 -10.88 21.82
CA THR A 141 9.02 -11.93 22.72
C THR A 141 7.94 -12.36 23.71
N LYS A 142 7.22 -11.42 24.34
CA LYS A 142 6.10 -11.72 25.25
C LYS A 142 5.00 -12.52 24.54
N ILE A 143 4.63 -12.14 23.32
CA ILE A 143 3.62 -12.85 22.53
C ILE A 143 4.09 -14.29 22.25
N ASN A 144 5.34 -14.49 21.82
CA ASN A 144 5.87 -15.82 21.55
C ASN A 144 5.93 -16.70 22.82
N TYR A 145 6.25 -16.12 23.96
CA TYR A 145 6.25 -16.83 25.24
C TYR A 145 4.86 -17.33 25.64
N PHE A 146 3.84 -16.51 25.46
CA PHE A 146 2.45 -16.86 25.78
C PHE A 146 1.67 -17.46 24.60
N LEU A 147 2.33 -17.85 23.51
CA LEU A 147 1.67 -18.27 22.27
C LEU A 147 0.76 -19.50 22.46
N HIS A 148 1.06 -20.35 23.44
CA HIS A 148 0.26 -21.52 23.80
C HIS A 148 -1.11 -21.15 24.36
N ASP A 149 -1.23 -19.98 25.04
CA ASP A 149 -2.49 -19.44 25.59
C ASP A 149 -3.21 -18.53 24.56
N LEU A 150 -2.52 -18.09 23.52
CA LEU A 150 -3.01 -17.15 22.51
C LEU A 150 -3.43 -17.88 21.23
N VAL A 151 -4.34 -18.86 21.37
CA VAL A 151 -4.77 -19.70 20.24
C VAL A 151 -5.34 -18.84 19.11
N GLY A 152 -4.76 -18.98 17.91
CA GLY A 152 -5.12 -18.20 16.72
C GLY A 152 -4.30 -16.92 16.48
N ALA A 153 -3.50 -16.50 17.46
CA ALA A 153 -2.55 -15.42 17.26
C ALA A 153 -1.31 -15.92 16.50
N LYS A 154 -0.82 -15.14 15.56
CA LYS A 154 0.35 -15.47 14.70
C LYS A 154 1.29 -14.28 14.66
N PRO A 155 2.38 -14.29 15.43
CA PRO A 155 3.47 -13.34 15.22
C PRO A 155 4.14 -13.62 13.88
N VAL A 156 4.33 -12.57 13.07
CA VAL A 156 4.84 -12.67 11.69
C VAL A 156 5.94 -11.64 11.50
N LEU A 157 7.02 -12.04 10.84
CA LEU A 157 8.00 -11.10 10.31
C LEU A 157 7.48 -10.57 8.96
N SER A 158 7.32 -9.27 8.87
CA SER A 158 6.83 -8.57 7.68
C SER A 158 7.81 -7.49 7.24
N VAL A 159 7.47 -6.79 6.17
CA VAL A 159 8.28 -5.70 5.64
C VAL A 159 7.41 -4.44 5.62
N SER A 160 7.98 -3.33 6.07
CA SER A 160 7.34 -2.02 6.06
C SER A 160 8.20 -0.98 5.37
N ARG A 161 7.59 0.07 4.86
CA ARG A 161 8.32 1.23 4.31
C ARG A 161 9.14 1.89 5.41
N ASP A 162 10.30 2.44 5.02
CA ASP A 162 11.19 3.19 5.91
C ASP A 162 11.74 4.41 5.18
N TYR A 163 11.78 5.54 5.88
CA TYR A 163 12.33 6.80 5.41
C TYR A 163 13.47 7.23 6.36
N PRO A 164 14.71 6.77 6.11
CA PRO A 164 15.84 6.97 7.04
C PRO A 164 16.20 8.45 7.26
N PHE A 165 15.94 9.30 6.28
CA PHE A 165 16.21 10.74 6.37
C PHE A 165 15.00 11.58 6.82
N LYS A 166 13.93 10.93 7.28
CA LYS A 166 12.75 11.55 7.88
C LYS A 166 12.22 12.75 7.08
N ASP A 167 12.12 13.92 7.73
CA ASP A 167 11.56 15.16 7.22
C ASP A 167 12.32 15.79 6.05
N ASN A 168 13.59 15.41 5.82
CA ASN A 168 14.40 15.94 4.72
C ASN A 168 13.79 15.74 3.34
N TYR A 169 13.09 14.59 3.13
CA TYR A 169 12.60 14.19 1.81
C TYR A 169 11.08 14.17 1.71
N THR A 170 10.36 14.52 2.77
CA THR A 170 8.89 14.32 2.84
C THR A 170 8.15 14.97 1.67
N HIS A 171 8.53 16.18 1.30
CA HIS A 171 7.86 16.91 0.21
C HIS A 171 8.26 16.43 -1.19
N VAL A 172 9.38 15.73 -1.33
CA VAL A 172 9.81 15.09 -2.57
C VAL A 172 9.16 13.71 -2.69
N LEU A 173 9.44 12.85 -1.72
CA LEU A 173 8.99 11.47 -1.73
C LEU A 173 7.49 11.35 -1.43
N GLY A 174 6.98 12.18 -0.54
CA GLY A 174 5.66 11.97 0.05
C GLY A 174 5.72 10.92 1.15
N TYR A 175 4.60 10.23 1.34
CA TYR A 175 4.49 9.16 2.33
C TYR A 175 3.53 8.07 1.86
N VAL A 176 3.63 6.90 2.48
CA VAL A 176 2.69 5.79 2.30
C VAL A 176 1.77 5.65 3.50
N SER A 177 0.57 5.18 3.26
CA SER A 177 -0.35 4.73 4.32
C SER A 177 -1.28 3.62 3.80
N GLU A 178 -2.09 3.01 4.68
CA GLU A 178 -3.04 1.96 4.31
C GLU A 178 -3.92 2.39 3.13
N ALA A 179 -4.14 1.49 2.16
CA ALA A 179 -4.97 1.75 0.99
C ALA A 179 -6.41 2.05 1.41
N SER A 180 -6.96 3.17 0.97
CA SER A 180 -8.37 3.51 1.15
C SER A 180 -9.22 2.92 0.04
N GLU A 181 -10.55 2.83 0.25
CA GLU A 181 -11.49 2.40 -0.78
C GLU A 181 -11.35 3.22 -2.09
N LYS A 182 -11.09 4.52 -1.96
CA LYS A 182 -10.85 5.39 -3.12
C LYS A 182 -9.59 5.02 -3.89
N ASP A 183 -8.51 4.67 -3.21
CA ASP A 183 -7.27 4.24 -3.86
C ASP A 183 -7.49 2.96 -4.64
N ILE A 184 -8.22 2.00 -4.05
CA ILE A 184 -8.55 0.71 -4.67
C ILE A 184 -9.46 0.88 -5.90
N LEU A 185 -10.44 1.79 -5.83
CA LEU A 185 -11.37 2.03 -6.93
C LEU A 185 -10.72 2.78 -8.10
N ASN A 186 -9.77 3.67 -7.82
CA ASN A 186 -9.17 4.55 -8.82
C ASN A 186 -7.92 3.99 -9.51
N ASN A 187 -7.35 2.89 -9.00
CA ASN A 187 -6.13 2.30 -9.55
C ASN A 187 -6.24 0.77 -9.63
N GLU A 188 -6.26 0.26 -10.87
CA GLU A 188 -6.36 -1.19 -11.11
C GLU A 188 -5.17 -1.98 -10.56
N THR A 189 -3.97 -1.41 -10.57
CA THR A 189 -2.78 -2.06 -10.02
C THR A 189 -2.93 -2.26 -8.51
N ILE A 190 -3.38 -1.22 -7.79
CA ILE A 190 -3.68 -1.30 -6.35
C ILE A 190 -4.78 -2.33 -6.08
N LYS A 191 -5.85 -2.32 -6.89
CA LYS A 191 -6.97 -3.26 -6.76
C LYS A 191 -6.51 -4.71 -6.92
N ASN A 192 -5.66 -4.99 -7.91
CA ASN A 192 -5.15 -6.33 -8.19
C ASN A 192 -4.15 -6.81 -7.14
N SER A 193 -3.37 -5.88 -6.56
CA SER A 193 -2.37 -6.16 -5.52
C SER A 193 -2.93 -6.06 -4.10
N HIS A 194 -4.23 -5.75 -3.95
CA HIS A 194 -4.82 -5.49 -2.66
C HIS A 194 -4.78 -6.71 -1.73
N VAL A 195 -4.17 -6.51 -0.57
CA VAL A 195 -4.12 -7.41 0.57
C VAL A 195 -4.33 -6.60 1.85
N PRO A 196 -4.82 -7.20 2.94
CA PRO A 196 -4.94 -6.48 4.22
C PRO A 196 -3.61 -5.84 4.63
N GLY A 197 -3.66 -4.55 4.98
CA GLY A 197 -2.48 -3.78 5.37
C GLY A 197 -1.59 -3.30 4.22
N LEU A 198 -2.01 -3.43 2.95
CA LEU A 198 -1.27 -2.89 1.82
C LEU A 198 -1.08 -1.37 1.97
N LYS A 199 0.19 -0.93 1.88
CA LYS A 199 0.55 0.49 1.90
C LYS A 199 0.67 1.03 0.48
N VAL A 200 0.09 2.20 0.25
CA VAL A 200 0.09 2.90 -1.05
C VAL A 200 0.56 4.33 -0.88
N GLY A 201 1.18 4.88 -1.91
CA GLY A 201 1.64 6.27 -1.92
C GLY A 201 0.48 7.26 -1.91
N LYS A 202 0.51 8.22 -0.99
CA LYS A 202 -0.55 9.24 -0.83
C LYS A 202 -0.19 10.55 -1.49
N THR A 203 1.07 10.92 -1.47
CA THR A 203 1.58 12.19 -2.01
C THR A 203 2.95 11.99 -2.65
N GLY A 204 3.48 13.01 -3.33
CA GLY A 204 4.83 13.04 -3.87
C GLY A 204 5.15 11.92 -4.86
N LEU A 205 6.43 11.56 -4.94
CA LEU A 205 6.93 10.52 -5.86
C LEU A 205 6.38 9.13 -5.50
N GLU A 206 6.10 8.85 -4.22
CA GLU A 206 5.46 7.60 -3.78
C GLU A 206 4.13 7.38 -4.50
N LYS A 207 3.33 8.44 -4.67
CA LYS A 207 2.05 8.38 -5.39
C LYS A 207 2.24 8.37 -6.89
N THR A 208 3.15 9.20 -7.41
CA THR A 208 3.37 9.35 -8.86
C THR A 208 3.88 8.05 -9.48
N PHE A 209 4.78 7.36 -8.80
CA PHE A 209 5.38 6.11 -9.26
C PHE A 209 4.75 4.86 -8.63
N GLU A 210 3.53 4.96 -8.10
CA GLU A 210 2.85 3.85 -7.41
C GLU A 210 2.88 2.55 -8.22
N ASN A 211 2.55 2.61 -9.51
CA ASN A 211 2.48 1.44 -10.38
C ASN A 211 3.85 0.75 -10.61
N ASP A 212 4.93 1.51 -10.54
CA ASP A 212 6.29 0.98 -10.65
C ASP A 212 6.81 0.44 -9.31
N LEU A 213 6.40 1.09 -8.21
CA LEU A 213 6.89 0.78 -6.87
C LEU A 213 6.18 -0.39 -6.21
N ILE A 214 4.90 -0.66 -6.53
CA ILE A 214 4.08 -1.59 -5.75
C ILE A 214 4.54 -3.06 -5.89
N GLY A 215 5.11 -3.48 -7.03
CA GLY A 215 5.49 -4.87 -7.28
C GLY A 215 4.28 -5.79 -7.51
N THR A 216 4.50 -7.10 -7.42
CA THR A 216 3.45 -8.12 -7.53
C THR A 216 3.36 -8.97 -6.27
N ASN A 217 2.14 -9.35 -5.89
CA ASN A 217 1.90 -10.19 -4.72
C ASN A 217 2.55 -11.57 -4.85
N GLY A 218 3.11 -12.05 -3.76
CA GLY A 218 3.35 -13.48 -3.60
C GLY A 218 2.03 -14.22 -3.34
N VAL A 219 1.97 -15.50 -3.70
CA VAL A 219 0.81 -16.36 -3.46
C VAL A 219 1.25 -17.64 -2.78
N GLN A 220 0.67 -17.90 -1.61
CA GLN A 220 0.80 -19.19 -0.93
C GLN A 220 -0.52 -19.95 -1.05
N ARG A 221 -0.47 -21.19 -1.53
CA ARG A 221 -1.63 -22.07 -1.61
C ARG A 221 -1.57 -23.10 -0.49
N TYR A 222 -2.65 -23.16 0.27
CA TYR A 222 -2.81 -24.11 1.37
C TYR A 222 -4.00 -25.02 1.12
N GLU A 223 -3.83 -26.29 1.47
CA GLU A 223 -4.92 -27.21 1.66
C GLU A 223 -5.60 -26.92 3.01
N VAL A 224 -6.91 -26.80 2.98
CA VAL A 224 -7.72 -26.59 4.20
C VAL A 224 -8.69 -27.76 4.40
N ASN A 225 -9.00 -28.08 5.66
CA ASN A 225 -10.05 -29.03 5.99
C ASN A 225 -11.46 -28.39 5.87
N ALA A 226 -12.51 -29.17 6.14
CA ALA A 226 -13.90 -28.72 6.10
C ALA A 226 -14.19 -27.52 7.06
N TYR A 227 -13.33 -27.30 8.05
CA TYR A 227 -13.42 -26.20 9.02
C TYR A 227 -12.52 -25.00 8.64
N GLY A 228 -11.94 -24.99 7.44
CA GLY A 228 -11.04 -23.89 7.00
C GLY A 228 -9.65 -23.93 7.63
N LYS A 229 -9.31 -24.92 8.46
CA LYS A 229 -7.98 -25.05 9.09
C LYS A 229 -6.96 -25.52 8.07
N ARG A 230 -5.82 -24.84 8.00
CA ARG A 230 -4.70 -25.22 7.13
C ARG A 230 -4.13 -26.58 7.52
N ILE A 231 -3.96 -27.45 6.52
CA ILE A 231 -3.36 -28.78 6.69
C ILE A 231 -1.93 -28.75 6.16
N ASN A 232 -1.77 -28.47 4.86
CA ASN A 232 -0.49 -28.46 4.19
C ASN A 232 -0.34 -27.24 3.27
N GLN A 233 0.89 -26.77 3.10
CA GLN A 233 1.24 -25.84 2.03
C GLN A 233 1.51 -26.65 0.76
N ILE A 234 0.82 -26.32 -0.31
CA ILE A 234 0.93 -27.02 -1.59
C ILE A 234 1.90 -26.31 -2.51
N ASP A 235 1.82 -24.98 -2.57
CA ASP A 235 2.58 -24.18 -3.52
C ASP A 235 2.93 -22.82 -2.94
N TYR A 236 4.03 -22.25 -3.42
CA TYR A 236 4.50 -20.91 -3.08
C TYR A 236 5.04 -20.23 -4.34
N LEU A 237 4.35 -19.17 -4.75
CA LEU A 237 4.82 -18.27 -5.79
C LEU A 237 5.35 -17.00 -5.13
N GLU A 238 6.62 -16.74 -5.30
CA GLU A 238 7.24 -15.51 -4.80
C GLU A 238 6.73 -14.30 -5.61
N GLY A 239 6.38 -13.23 -4.89
CA GLY A 239 6.04 -11.95 -5.52
C GLY A 239 7.29 -11.26 -6.04
N THR A 240 7.12 -10.35 -7.00
CA THR A 240 8.23 -9.54 -7.48
C THR A 240 8.31 -8.23 -6.72
N LYS A 241 9.54 -7.83 -6.34
CA LYS A 241 9.81 -6.50 -5.77
C LYS A 241 9.47 -5.42 -6.80
N GLY A 242 8.94 -4.29 -6.34
CA GLY A 242 8.76 -3.10 -7.17
C GLY A 242 10.09 -2.56 -7.69
N LYS A 243 10.01 -1.73 -8.74
CA LYS A 243 11.20 -1.14 -9.37
C LYS A 243 11.92 -0.19 -8.41
N THR A 244 13.24 -0.25 -8.39
CA THR A 244 14.07 0.74 -7.72
C THR A 244 14.20 1.96 -8.61
N ILE A 245 13.96 3.15 -8.04
CA ILE A 245 14.00 4.43 -8.76
C ILE A 245 15.16 5.26 -8.20
N LYS A 246 16.08 5.65 -9.09
CA LYS A 246 17.19 6.53 -8.75
C LYS A 246 16.80 7.97 -9.07
N LEU A 247 16.99 8.86 -8.10
CA LEU A 247 16.74 10.29 -8.22
C LEU A 247 18.02 11.04 -8.54
N THR A 248 17.88 12.26 -9.00
CA THR A 248 18.99 13.20 -9.26
C THR A 248 19.40 13.98 -8.01
N ILE A 249 18.67 13.80 -6.89
CA ILE A 249 18.89 14.54 -5.64
C ILE A 249 20.16 14.05 -4.95
N ASP A 250 21.00 15.00 -4.56
CA ASP A 250 22.16 14.81 -3.69
C ASP A 250 21.72 14.93 -2.23
N THR A 251 21.90 13.87 -1.45
CA THR A 251 21.49 13.81 -0.05
C THR A 251 22.21 14.85 0.82
N GLU A 252 23.49 15.12 0.56
CA GLU A 252 24.24 16.08 1.39
C GLU A 252 23.77 17.51 1.12
N VAL A 253 23.52 17.86 -0.15
CA VAL A 253 22.94 19.18 -0.51
C VAL A 253 21.53 19.32 0.05
N GLN A 254 20.72 18.24 0.00
CA GLN A 254 19.37 18.22 0.56
C GLN A 254 19.35 18.45 2.09
N LYS A 255 20.26 17.79 2.83
CA LYS A 255 20.45 18.01 4.27
C LYS A 255 20.87 19.44 4.59
N LEU A 256 21.85 19.95 3.85
CA LEU A 256 22.29 21.32 4.00
C LEU A 256 21.15 22.32 3.82
N CYS A 257 20.26 22.11 2.82
CA CYS A 257 19.08 22.95 2.62
C CYS A 257 18.15 22.93 3.85
N ASN A 258 17.94 21.75 4.46
CA ASN A 258 17.15 21.62 5.68
C ASN A 258 17.79 22.35 6.84
N GLU A 259 19.07 22.15 7.10
CA GLU A 259 19.82 22.78 8.18
C GLU A 259 19.82 24.32 8.05
N LEU A 260 20.05 24.84 6.85
CA LEU A 260 20.08 26.29 6.59
C LEU A 260 18.72 26.96 6.73
N LEU A 261 17.63 26.29 6.35
CA LEU A 261 16.27 26.79 6.58
C LEU A 261 15.85 26.66 8.05
N GLY A 262 16.21 25.57 8.72
CA GLY A 262 15.80 25.28 10.08
C GLY A 262 14.27 25.39 10.21
N ASP A 263 13.79 26.03 11.27
CA ASP A 263 12.35 26.21 11.56
C ASP A 263 11.67 27.32 10.75
N ARG A 264 12.38 28.00 9.86
CA ARG A 264 11.82 29.07 9.02
C ARG A 264 10.91 28.51 7.94
N ALA A 265 9.77 29.14 7.70
CA ALA A 265 8.90 28.80 6.61
C ALA A 265 9.53 29.29 5.28
N GLY A 266 9.77 28.34 4.38
CA GLY A 266 10.36 28.64 3.08
C GLY A 266 10.63 27.41 2.27
N SER A 267 11.31 27.59 1.14
CA SER A 267 11.74 26.50 0.28
C SER A 267 13.05 26.83 -0.41
N VAL A 268 13.81 25.77 -0.73
CA VAL A 268 15.04 25.83 -1.53
C VAL A 268 14.92 24.84 -2.66
N SER A 269 15.22 25.29 -3.88
CA SER A 269 15.34 24.45 -5.08
C SER A 269 16.72 24.69 -5.69
N VAL A 270 17.49 23.62 -5.87
CA VAL A 270 18.79 23.65 -6.51
C VAL A 270 18.70 22.82 -7.79
N MET A 271 18.97 23.46 -8.93
CA MET A 271 18.82 22.81 -10.24
C MET A 271 20.11 23.02 -11.04
N ASP A 272 20.56 21.99 -11.74
CA ASP A 272 21.63 22.10 -12.72
C ASP A 272 21.12 22.88 -13.94
N ILE A 273 21.82 23.93 -14.29
CA ILE A 273 21.40 24.84 -15.37
C ILE A 273 21.62 24.26 -16.79
N TYR A 274 22.42 23.21 -16.91
CA TYR A 274 22.72 22.58 -18.20
C TYR A 274 21.80 21.38 -18.48
N THR A 275 21.52 20.56 -17.45
CA THR A 275 20.71 19.34 -17.60
C THR A 275 19.26 19.55 -17.21
N GLY A 276 18.97 20.55 -16.36
CA GLY A 276 17.66 20.74 -15.74
C GLY A 276 17.35 19.78 -14.58
N GLU A 277 18.33 18.96 -14.17
CA GLU A 277 18.16 18.00 -13.07
C GLU A 277 18.08 18.73 -11.73
N MET A 278 17.14 18.27 -10.89
CA MET A 278 16.99 18.78 -9.53
C MET A 278 18.03 18.12 -8.62
N ILE A 279 18.97 18.91 -8.11
CA ILE A 279 20.02 18.47 -7.17
C ILE A 279 19.49 18.47 -5.74
N ALA A 280 18.63 19.43 -5.37
CA ALA A 280 17.94 19.47 -4.10
C ALA A 280 16.60 20.18 -4.22
N MET A 281 15.62 19.74 -3.43
CA MET A 281 14.29 20.35 -3.36
C MET A 281 13.75 20.19 -1.94
N HIS A 282 13.85 21.24 -1.12
CA HIS A 282 13.44 21.22 0.27
C HIS A 282 12.38 22.26 0.58
N SER A 283 11.39 21.88 1.40
CA SER A 283 10.32 22.75 1.89
C SER A 283 10.25 22.67 3.41
N SER A 284 10.41 23.80 4.10
CA SER A 284 10.40 23.89 5.56
C SER A 284 9.22 24.74 6.09
N PRO A 285 8.70 24.46 7.31
CA PRO A 285 8.93 23.23 8.04
C PRO A 285 8.32 22.02 7.34
N SER A 286 8.84 20.84 7.64
CA SER A 286 8.40 19.54 7.12
C SER A 286 7.87 18.65 8.28
N PHE A 287 7.68 17.37 8.03
CA PHE A 287 7.23 16.39 9.01
C PHE A 287 7.85 15.03 8.72
N ASP A 288 7.93 14.15 9.74
CA ASP A 288 8.44 12.79 9.53
C ASP A 288 7.38 11.91 8.82
N PRO A 289 7.64 11.42 7.59
CA PRO A 289 6.71 10.57 6.86
C PRO A 289 6.50 9.19 7.50
N ASN A 290 7.43 8.74 8.35
CA ASN A 290 7.30 7.47 9.07
C ASN A 290 6.08 7.45 10.00
N LEU A 291 5.63 8.59 10.50
CA LEU A 291 4.44 8.72 11.34
C LEU A 291 3.16 8.21 10.67
N PHE A 292 3.11 8.24 9.33
CA PHE A 292 1.90 7.87 8.57
C PHE A 292 1.86 6.39 8.20
N ILE A 293 2.96 5.67 8.30
CA ILE A 293 3.08 4.28 7.85
C ILE A 293 2.13 3.36 8.63
N PHE A 294 2.13 3.49 9.95
CA PHE A 294 1.29 2.67 10.85
C PHE A 294 0.06 3.41 11.35
N GLY A 295 -0.15 4.63 10.87
CA GLY A 295 -1.20 5.53 11.29
C GLY A 295 -0.71 6.54 12.32
N ILE A 296 -0.97 7.80 12.05
CA ILE A 296 -0.63 8.93 12.94
C ILE A 296 -1.64 9.03 14.07
N SER A 297 -1.19 9.38 15.27
CA SER A 297 -2.06 9.69 16.40
C SER A 297 -2.86 10.99 16.15
N ILE A 298 -4.00 11.13 16.84
CA ILE A 298 -4.83 12.34 16.67
C ILE A 298 -4.07 13.58 17.14
N ASP A 299 -3.30 13.46 18.21
CA ASP A 299 -2.57 14.58 18.79
C ASP A 299 -1.42 15.04 17.88
N GLU A 300 -0.62 14.10 17.34
CA GLU A 300 0.42 14.40 16.36
C GLU A 300 -0.18 15.00 15.07
N TRP A 301 -1.30 14.45 14.59
CA TRP A 301 -2.00 15.01 13.45
C TRP A 301 -2.45 16.45 13.68
N GLN A 302 -3.01 16.75 14.85
CA GLN A 302 -3.44 18.11 15.21
C GLN A 302 -2.25 19.08 15.31
N LEU A 303 -1.12 18.64 15.86
CA LEU A 303 0.11 19.44 15.89
C LEU A 303 0.59 19.83 14.50
N ILE A 304 0.63 18.86 13.57
CA ILE A 304 1.04 19.10 12.17
C ILE A 304 0.02 19.99 11.45
N LYS A 305 -1.26 19.67 11.56
CA LYS A 305 -2.35 20.34 10.85
C LYS A 305 -2.53 21.81 11.28
N ASN A 306 -2.44 22.07 12.58
CA ASN A 306 -2.71 23.38 13.14
C ASN A 306 -1.46 24.28 13.20
N ASN A 307 -0.31 23.78 12.77
CA ASN A 307 0.93 24.56 12.73
C ASN A 307 0.77 25.76 11.77
N PRO A 308 0.95 27.01 12.25
CA PRO A 308 0.78 28.22 11.43
C PRO A 308 1.75 28.29 10.24
N LEU A 309 2.90 27.61 10.32
CA LEU A 309 3.90 27.54 9.26
C LEU A 309 3.58 26.49 8.18
N LYS A 310 2.44 25.77 8.31
CA LYS A 310 1.86 24.84 7.31
C LYS A 310 2.86 23.78 6.81
N PRO A 311 3.32 22.86 7.67
CA PRO A 311 4.27 21.81 7.26
C PRO A 311 3.73 20.84 6.21
N LEU A 312 2.41 20.68 6.08
CA LEU A 312 1.79 19.82 5.05
C LEU A 312 1.88 20.40 3.64
N THR A 313 2.18 21.70 3.51
CA THR A 313 2.23 22.37 2.21
C THR A 313 3.63 22.25 1.61
N ASN A 314 3.73 21.63 0.43
CA ASN A 314 4.97 21.68 -0.36
C ASN A 314 5.15 23.10 -0.90
N LYS A 315 5.95 23.91 -0.21
CA LYS A 315 6.17 25.32 -0.56
C LYS A 315 7.01 25.48 -1.82
N THR A 316 7.76 24.44 -2.19
CA THR A 316 8.54 24.44 -3.44
C THR A 316 7.67 24.40 -4.68
N LEU A 317 6.55 23.63 -4.62
CA LEU A 317 5.64 23.45 -5.75
C LEU A 317 4.36 24.32 -5.65
N SER A 318 3.86 24.52 -4.44
CA SER A 318 2.55 25.16 -4.20
C SER A 318 2.64 26.46 -3.42
N GLY A 319 3.87 26.93 -3.10
CA GLY A 319 4.06 28.22 -2.44
C GLY A 319 3.81 29.37 -3.40
N LEU A 320 2.94 30.31 -2.98
CA LEU A 320 2.65 31.53 -3.72
C LEU A 320 3.50 32.67 -3.15
N TYR A 321 4.55 33.02 -3.86
CA TYR A 321 5.47 34.09 -3.47
C TYR A 321 5.46 35.22 -4.52
N SER A 322 5.52 36.48 -4.05
CA SER A 322 5.69 37.62 -4.94
C SER A 322 7.07 37.53 -5.58
N PRO A 323 7.20 37.41 -6.92
CA PRO A 323 8.48 37.20 -7.59
C PRO A 323 9.42 38.43 -7.46
N GLY A 324 8.85 39.61 -7.21
CA GLY A 324 9.63 40.82 -7.15
C GLY A 324 10.44 41.07 -8.43
N SER A 325 11.73 41.53 -8.29
CA SER A 325 12.60 41.80 -9.44
C SER A 325 13.08 40.54 -10.18
N THR A 326 12.86 39.35 -9.65
CA THR A 326 13.30 38.10 -10.31
C THR A 326 12.50 37.79 -11.58
N ILE A 327 11.30 38.36 -11.74
CA ILE A 327 10.49 38.21 -12.95
C ILE A 327 10.96 39.09 -14.11
N LYS A 328 11.75 40.16 -13.85
CA LYS A 328 12.11 41.16 -14.87
C LYS A 328 12.85 40.58 -16.09
N PRO A 329 13.81 39.68 -15.94
CA PRO A 329 14.45 39.04 -17.10
C PRO A 329 13.47 38.31 -18.00
N ILE A 330 12.48 37.58 -17.40
CA ILE A 330 11.47 36.86 -18.15
C ILE A 330 10.55 37.80 -18.92
N VAL A 331 10.14 38.91 -18.28
CA VAL A 331 9.34 39.97 -18.96
C VAL A 331 10.12 40.60 -20.09
N ALA A 332 11.42 40.89 -19.90
CA ALA A 332 12.29 41.45 -20.94
C ALA A 332 12.43 40.49 -22.12
N LEU A 333 12.68 39.20 -21.88
CA LEU A 333 12.76 38.16 -22.93
C LEU A 333 11.44 38.07 -23.70
N SER A 334 10.30 38.00 -22.99
CA SER A 334 8.98 37.96 -23.63
C SER A 334 8.74 39.24 -24.51
N ALA A 335 9.14 40.40 -24.04
CA ALA A 335 9.01 41.64 -24.82
C ALA A 335 9.89 41.64 -26.07
N LEU A 336 11.09 41.05 -26.03
CA LEU A 336 11.96 40.86 -27.17
C LEU A 336 11.38 39.84 -28.17
N GLU A 337 10.89 38.72 -27.69
CA GLU A 337 10.32 37.65 -28.51
C GLU A 337 9.06 38.10 -29.29
N ASN A 338 8.27 38.98 -28.69
CA ASN A 338 7.05 39.51 -29.29
C ASN A 338 7.30 40.83 -30.05
N ASP A 339 8.56 41.22 -30.29
CA ASP A 339 8.97 42.46 -31.01
C ASP A 339 8.41 43.76 -30.39
N VAL A 340 8.02 43.74 -29.10
CA VAL A 340 7.54 44.93 -28.36
C VAL A 340 8.70 45.89 -28.11
N ILE A 341 9.90 45.37 -27.89
CA ILE A 341 11.14 46.13 -27.71
C ILE A 341 12.27 45.50 -28.53
N SER A 342 13.28 46.31 -28.92
CA SER A 342 14.50 45.81 -29.53
C SER A 342 15.62 45.69 -28.50
N PRO A 343 16.73 44.95 -28.80
CA PRO A 343 17.89 44.83 -27.89
C PRO A 343 18.53 46.16 -27.55
N ASN A 344 18.35 47.17 -28.42
CA ASN A 344 18.87 48.53 -28.26
C ASN A 344 17.92 49.49 -27.58
N PHE A 345 16.76 49.00 -27.10
CA PHE A 345 15.75 49.81 -26.43
C PHE A 345 16.34 50.50 -25.21
N LYS A 346 16.08 51.82 -25.10
CA LYS A 346 16.56 52.66 -24.01
C LYS A 346 15.42 53.39 -23.35
N VAL A 347 15.45 53.43 -22.02
CA VAL A 347 14.47 54.17 -21.21
C VAL A 347 15.20 55.13 -20.28
N ARG A 348 14.66 56.35 -20.10
CA ARG A 348 15.18 57.30 -19.13
C ARG A 348 14.45 57.19 -17.81
N CYS A 349 15.15 56.78 -16.76
CA CYS A 349 14.62 56.69 -15.42
C CYS A 349 14.82 58.02 -14.69
N HIS A 350 13.71 58.68 -14.32
CA HIS A 350 13.68 59.95 -13.57
C HIS A 350 13.45 59.80 -12.07
N GLY A 351 13.44 58.53 -11.56
CA GLY A 351 13.19 58.21 -10.13
C GLY A 351 11.74 57.93 -9.81
N LYS A 352 10.82 58.21 -10.73
CA LYS A 352 9.41 57.82 -10.62
C LYS A 352 8.77 57.65 -12.02
N ILE A 353 7.72 56.87 -12.08
CA ILE A 353 6.86 56.73 -13.28
C ILE A 353 5.40 56.73 -12.82
N GLU A 354 4.55 57.41 -13.57
CA GLU A 354 3.08 57.44 -13.34
C GLU A 354 2.43 56.59 -14.42
N MET A 355 1.72 55.51 -13.96
CA MET A 355 0.99 54.63 -14.86
C MET A 355 -0.33 54.19 -14.21
N TYR A 356 -1.40 54.16 -14.99
CA TYR A 356 -2.73 53.70 -14.54
C TYR A 356 -3.24 54.40 -13.27
N GLY A 357 -2.92 55.70 -13.12
CA GLY A 357 -3.34 56.51 -11.97
C GLY A 357 -2.53 56.25 -10.69
N GLN A 358 -1.45 55.47 -10.75
CA GLN A 358 -0.52 55.21 -9.65
C GLN A 358 0.87 55.67 -9.95
N THR A 359 1.58 56.13 -8.89
CA THR A 359 2.98 56.56 -8.97
C THR A 359 3.87 55.42 -8.46
N TYR A 360 4.75 54.94 -9.34
CA TYR A 360 5.76 53.92 -8.96
C TYR A 360 7.13 54.60 -8.79
N HIS A 361 7.73 54.40 -7.62
CA HIS A 361 9.01 55.01 -7.26
C HIS A 361 10.18 54.06 -7.54
N CYS A 362 11.24 54.63 -8.10
CA CYS A 362 12.52 53.95 -8.16
C CYS A 362 13.22 54.01 -6.81
N TRP A 363 13.97 52.95 -6.45
CA TRP A 363 14.80 52.97 -5.24
C TRP A 363 15.85 54.07 -5.24
N LYS A 364 16.32 54.49 -6.44
CA LYS A 364 17.21 55.63 -6.60
C LYS A 364 16.37 56.89 -6.84
N LYS A 365 16.22 57.74 -5.83
CA LYS A 365 15.32 58.90 -5.84
C LYS A 365 15.53 59.86 -7.02
N LYS A 366 16.79 60.05 -7.48
CA LYS A 366 17.14 60.89 -8.64
C LYS A 366 17.06 60.15 -9.99
N GLY A 367 16.65 58.89 -9.96
CA GLY A 367 16.64 58.02 -11.14
C GLY A 367 18.03 57.51 -11.56
N HIS A 368 18.04 56.59 -12.52
CA HIS A 368 19.26 55.98 -13.08
C HIS A 368 19.77 56.69 -14.32
N GLY A 369 19.02 57.70 -14.82
CA GLY A 369 19.30 58.27 -16.15
C GLY A 369 18.87 57.35 -17.28
N VAL A 370 19.61 57.33 -18.37
CA VAL A 370 19.33 56.45 -19.51
C VAL A 370 19.83 55.06 -19.21
N VAL A 371 18.94 54.05 -19.23
CA VAL A 371 19.22 52.64 -19.04
C VAL A 371 18.76 51.83 -20.25
N ASN A 372 19.39 50.69 -20.48
CA ASN A 372 19.05 49.75 -21.53
C ASN A 372 18.84 48.36 -20.93
N LEU A 373 18.67 47.36 -21.78
CA LEU A 373 18.48 45.94 -21.35
C LEU A 373 19.80 45.24 -20.92
N ARG A 374 20.97 45.89 -21.13
CA ARG A 374 22.26 45.32 -20.75
C ARG A 374 22.65 45.69 -19.34
#